data_bd9e3f4c179f1f026a72a98899a9b328
#
_entry.id   bd9e3f4c179f1f026a72a98899a9b328
#
_cell.length_a   1.000
_cell.length_b   1.000
_cell.length_c   1.000
_cell.angle_alpha   90.00
_cell.angle_beta   90.00
_cell.angle_gamma   90.00
#
_symmetry.space_group_name_H-M   'P 1'
#
loop_
_entity.id
_entity.type
_entity.pdbx_description
1 polymer ?
#
loop_
_entity_poly.entity_id
_entity_poly.type
_entity_poly.pdbx_seq_one_letter_code
_entity_poly.pdbx_strand_id
1 'polypeptide(L)'
;MRYVEYGKENNNIILLLHGGGLSWWNYEEAAKSLQKDYHIILPILDGHAESDKPFTSIEDNAIEIIEFIDTHFEGSVLLMSGLSLGGQVLLEILSQRNDICKYAIIESALVKPSKLTHAMIKPAFGSCYGLIKYKWFSKLQFKSLKIRSDLFEFYFRDTCAISKKDMIAFLQANSLYSLKESIKNCTAKVHVFVGSEENAAMQESAVSIHHALRESLLQVLPKWHHGEFSINHGEDYANKVREIIGD
;
A
#
# COMPACT_ATOMS: atom_id res chain seq x y z
N MET A 1 -6.79 15.41 2.10
CA MET A 1 -6.19 14.12 2.50
C MET A 1 -5.70 14.17 3.93
N ARG A 2 -6.02 13.19 4.78
CA ARG A 2 -5.43 13.04 6.12
C ARG A 2 -4.16 12.22 6.07
N TYR A 3 -3.23 12.48 6.97
CA TYR A 3 -1.96 11.75 7.07
C TYR A 3 -1.39 11.83 8.49
N VAL A 4 -0.45 10.92 8.78
CA VAL A 4 0.44 10.99 9.96
C VAL A 4 1.85 11.30 9.46
N GLU A 5 2.62 12.08 10.22
CA GLU A 5 3.98 12.45 9.82
C GLU A 5 4.99 12.23 10.94
N TYR A 6 6.24 11.94 10.54
CA TYR A 6 7.40 11.78 11.43
C TYR A 6 8.61 12.49 10.82
N GLY A 7 9.51 13.03 11.65
CA GLY A 7 10.76 13.65 11.19
C GLY A 7 10.56 14.88 10.31
N LYS A 8 9.58 15.71 10.62
CA LYS A 8 9.17 16.90 9.83
C LYS A 8 10.30 17.92 9.60
N GLU A 9 11.33 17.89 10.41
CA GLU A 9 12.52 18.75 10.30
C GLU A 9 13.44 18.37 9.14
N ASN A 10 13.26 17.19 8.53
CA ASN A 10 14.12 16.72 7.44
C ASN A 10 13.57 17.14 6.07
N ASN A 11 14.48 17.35 5.12
CA ASN A 11 14.15 17.80 3.76
C ASN A 11 13.88 16.65 2.78
N ASN A 12 14.35 15.44 3.08
CA ASN A 12 14.16 14.26 2.23
C ASN A 12 12.83 13.58 2.55
N ILE A 13 11.88 13.69 1.63
CA ILE A 13 10.49 13.24 1.84
C ILE A 13 10.32 11.80 1.40
N ILE A 14 9.69 10.99 2.25
CA ILE A 14 9.28 9.59 1.96
C ILE A 14 7.77 9.46 2.21
N LEU A 15 7.02 8.97 1.22
CA LEU A 15 5.60 8.61 1.37
C LEU A 15 5.44 7.10 1.44
N LEU A 16 4.67 6.59 2.44
CA LEU A 16 4.38 5.17 2.61
C LEU A 16 2.86 4.92 2.61
N LEU A 17 2.36 4.24 1.58
CA LEU A 17 0.94 4.00 1.32
C LEU A 17 0.52 2.62 1.84
N HIS A 18 -0.37 2.61 2.83
CA HIS A 18 -0.82 1.39 3.51
C HIS A 18 -1.68 0.46 2.63
N GLY A 19 -1.80 -0.80 3.04
CA GLY A 19 -2.65 -1.80 2.40
C GLY A 19 -4.15 -1.60 2.65
N GLY A 20 -4.97 -2.23 1.82
CA GLY A 20 -6.44 -2.18 1.95
C GLY A 20 -6.92 -2.77 3.28
N GLY A 21 -7.80 -2.05 3.98
CA GLY A 21 -8.31 -2.43 5.30
C GLY A 21 -7.32 -2.21 6.46
N LEU A 22 -6.14 -1.66 6.17
CA LEU A 22 -5.12 -1.24 7.13
C LEU A 22 -5.14 0.29 7.28
N SER A 23 -4.14 0.87 7.94
CA SER A 23 -3.95 2.31 8.07
C SER A 23 -2.47 2.64 8.28
N TRP A 24 -2.14 3.88 8.61
CA TRP A 24 -0.77 4.39 8.82
C TRP A 24 0.10 3.50 9.72
N TRP A 25 -0.45 2.82 10.72
CA TRP A 25 0.28 1.93 11.63
C TRP A 25 0.95 0.74 10.94
N ASN A 26 0.53 0.41 9.73
CA ASN A 26 1.19 -0.58 8.85
C ASN A 26 2.70 -0.31 8.72
N TYR A 27 3.07 0.97 8.66
CA TYR A 27 4.46 1.42 8.51
C TYR A 27 5.03 2.12 9.74
N GLU A 28 4.33 2.11 10.89
CA GLU A 28 4.73 2.90 12.06
C GLU A 28 6.15 2.57 12.54
N GLU A 29 6.51 1.29 12.58
CA GLU A 29 7.85 0.85 13.01
C GLU A 29 8.93 1.35 12.05
N ALA A 30 8.71 1.18 10.75
CA ALA A 30 9.63 1.70 9.73
C ALA A 30 9.74 3.23 9.78
N ALA A 31 8.62 3.94 9.94
CA ALA A 31 8.61 5.39 10.05
C ALA A 31 9.39 5.89 11.28
N LYS A 32 9.21 5.24 12.45
CA LYS A 32 9.98 5.56 13.66
C LYS A 32 11.48 5.32 13.50
N SER A 33 11.87 4.31 12.73
CA SER A 33 13.29 4.07 12.43
C SER A 33 13.84 5.15 11.48
N LEU A 34 13.10 5.52 10.45
CA LEU A 34 13.54 6.43 9.40
C LEU A 34 13.48 7.93 9.79
N GLN A 35 12.67 8.31 10.79
CA GLN A 35 12.39 9.71 11.11
C GLN A 35 13.60 10.57 11.49
N LYS A 36 14.73 9.96 11.84
CA LYS A 36 15.96 10.71 12.17
C LYS A 36 16.59 11.37 10.95
N ASP A 37 16.42 10.75 9.77
CA ASP A 37 17.11 11.10 8.55
C ASP A 37 16.15 11.61 7.47
N TYR A 38 14.85 11.28 7.58
CA TYR A 38 13.83 11.54 6.57
C TYR A 38 12.56 12.12 7.17
N HIS A 39 11.85 12.94 6.39
CA HIS A 39 10.48 13.36 6.67
C HIS A 39 9.53 12.30 6.09
N ILE A 40 8.87 11.55 6.95
CA ILE A 40 7.99 10.44 6.57
C ILE A 40 6.54 10.90 6.59
N ILE A 41 5.82 10.69 5.50
CA ILE A 41 4.39 10.95 5.36
C ILE A 41 3.67 9.61 5.19
N LEU A 42 2.66 9.38 6.01
CA LEU A 42 1.80 8.20 6.00
C LEU A 42 0.37 8.63 5.63
N PRO A 43 0.04 8.75 4.34
CA PRO A 43 -1.30 9.10 3.91
C PRO A 43 -2.33 8.06 4.36
N ILE A 44 -3.53 8.52 4.70
CA ILE A 44 -4.68 7.67 4.96
C ILE A 44 -5.53 7.65 3.69
N LEU A 45 -5.57 6.49 3.03
CA LEU A 45 -6.32 6.29 1.78
C LEU A 45 -7.82 6.49 1.99
N ASP A 46 -8.50 7.02 0.99
CA ASP A 46 -9.94 7.26 1.03
C ASP A 46 -10.72 6.00 1.41
N GLY A 47 -11.80 6.19 2.17
CA GLY A 47 -12.66 5.10 2.64
C GLY A 47 -12.09 4.23 3.75
N HIS A 48 -10.86 4.51 4.23
CA HIS A 48 -10.25 3.81 5.36
C HIS A 48 -10.51 4.56 6.68
N ALA A 49 -10.20 3.93 7.80
CA ALA A 49 -10.38 4.54 9.12
C ALA A 49 -9.59 5.86 9.21
N GLU A 50 -10.20 6.86 9.80
CA GLU A 50 -9.67 8.22 9.94
C GLU A 50 -9.58 9.03 8.63
N SER A 51 -9.94 8.46 7.47
CA SER A 51 -10.11 9.24 6.23
C SER A 51 -11.28 10.22 6.35
N ASP A 52 -11.16 11.35 5.71
CA ASP A 52 -12.21 12.39 5.61
C ASP A 52 -13.10 12.24 4.37
N LYS A 53 -12.80 11.25 3.50
CA LYS A 53 -13.52 10.99 2.25
C LYS A 53 -13.89 9.52 2.09
N PRO A 54 -15.03 9.22 1.41
CA PRO A 54 -15.34 7.86 1.01
C PRO A 54 -14.40 7.39 -0.12
N PHE A 55 -14.20 6.08 -0.22
CA PHE A 55 -13.46 5.51 -1.35
C PHE A 55 -14.25 5.64 -2.65
N THR A 56 -13.63 6.19 -3.68
CA THR A 56 -14.18 6.34 -5.02
C THR A 56 -13.48 5.42 -6.02
N SER A 57 -12.18 5.59 -6.21
CA SER A 57 -11.36 4.78 -7.11
C SER A 57 -9.89 4.80 -6.70
N ILE A 58 -9.08 3.92 -7.28
CA ILE A 58 -7.61 3.95 -7.15
C ILE A 58 -7.07 5.20 -7.83
N GLU A 59 -7.64 5.56 -8.98
CA GLU A 59 -7.30 6.73 -9.77
C GLU A 59 -7.51 8.05 -8.98
N ASP A 60 -8.64 8.21 -8.27
CA ASP A 60 -8.92 9.41 -7.49
C ASP A 60 -7.96 9.54 -6.29
N ASN A 61 -7.65 8.42 -5.60
CA ASN A 61 -6.64 8.42 -4.55
C ASN A 61 -5.26 8.82 -5.10
N ALA A 62 -4.90 8.36 -6.30
CA ALA A 62 -3.65 8.72 -6.95
C ALA A 62 -3.59 10.22 -7.27
N ILE A 63 -4.66 10.79 -7.83
CA ILE A 63 -4.77 12.22 -8.13
C ILE A 63 -4.62 13.06 -6.86
N GLU A 64 -5.32 12.70 -5.78
CA GLU A 64 -5.23 13.44 -4.52
C GLU A 64 -3.83 13.44 -3.91
N ILE A 65 -3.11 12.31 -3.99
CA ILE A 65 -1.72 12.21 -3.52
C ILE A 65 -0.78 13.04 -4.41
N ILE A 66 -0.98 13.03 -5.74
CA ILE A 66 -0.20 13.88 -6.67
C ILE A 66 -0.42 15.36 -6.33
N GLU A 67 -1.67 15.81 -6.17
CA GLU A 67 -2.01 17.19 -5.80
C GLU A 67 -1.40 17.58 -4.44
N PHE A 68 -1.39 16.66 -3.48
CA PHE A 68 -0.75 16.86 -2.19
C PHE A 68 0.77 17.07 -2.32
N ILE A 69 1.44 16.26 -3.12
CA ILE A 69 2.88 16.38 -3.39
C ILE A 69 3.18 17.70 -4.12
N ASP A 70 2.39 18.05 -5.12
CA ASP A 70 2.55 19.30 -5.87
C ASP A 70 2.39 20.54 -4.96
N THR A 71 1.46 20.46 -4.00
CA THR A 71 1.16 21.60 -3.10
C THR A 71 2.19 21.77 -1.99
N HIS A 72 2.75 20.66 -1.47
CA HIS A 72 3.55 20.69 -0.24
C HIS A 72 5.04 20.40 -0.45
N PHE A 73 5.43 19.76 -1.58
CA PHE A 73 6.78 19.22 -1.78
C PHE A 73 7.35 19.52 -3.18
N GLU A 74 6.98 20.66 -3.77
CA GLU A 74 7.53 21.15 -5.05
C GLU A 74 7.41 20.14 -6.21
N GLY A 75 6.37 19.28 -6.16
CA GLY A 75 6.01 18.36 -7.24
C GLY A 75 6.73 17.02 -7.25
N SER A 76 7.68 16.77 -6.34
CA SER A 76 8.37 15.47 -6.26
C SER A 76 8.87 15.14 -4.85
N VAL A 77 9.12 13.85 -4.61
CA VAL A 77 9.63 13.33 -3.33
C VAL A 77 10.79 12.36 -3.55
N LEU A 78 11.56 12.06 -2.51
CA LEU A 78 12.71 11.17 -2.62
C LEU A 78 12.29 9.73 -2.89
N LEU A 79 11.35 9.21 -2.11
CA LEU A 79 10.90 7.83 -2.23
C LEU A 79 9.40 7.72 -1.96
N MET A 80 8.73 6.88 -2.72
CA MET A 80 7.37 6.44 -2.45
C MET A 80 7.31 4.92 -2.27
N SER A 81 6.51 4.45 -1.33
CA SER A 81 6.28 3.02 -1.14
C SER A 81 4.79 2.71 -1.01
N GLY A 82 4.39 1.52 -1.47
CA GLY A 82 3.01 1.07 -1.33
C GLY A 82 2.89 -0.44 -1.15
N LEU A 83 2.06 -0.83 -0.17
CA LEU A 83 1.69 -2.21 0.09
C LEU A 83 0.33 -2.52 -0.53
N SER A 84 0.20 -3.60 -1.29
CA SER A 84 -1.09 -4.15 -1.75
C SER A 84 -1.94 -3.09 -2.48
N LEU A 85 -3.07 -2.64 -1.92
CA LEU A 85 -3.86 -1.51 -2.44
C LEU A 85 -3.02 -0.23 -2.55
N GLY A 86 -2.22 0.08 -1.53
CA GLY A 86 -1.27 1.21 -1.58
C GLY A 86 -0.25 1.06 -2.71
N GLY A 87 0.16 -0.17 -3.01
CA GLY A 87 1.01 -0.47 -4.17
C GLY A 87 0.31 -0.23 -5.51
N GLN A 88 -0.99 -0.53 -5.60
CA GLN A 88 -1.79 -0.21 -6.80
C GLN A 88 -1.98 1.31 -6.96
N VAL A 89 -2.25 2.03 -5.87
CA VAL A 89 -2.31 3.51 -5.87
C VAL A 89 -0.97 4.08 -6.32
N LEU A 90 0.14 3.56 -5.84
CA LEU A 90 1.47 4.00 -6.26
C LEU A 90 1.74 3.71 -7.74
N LEU A 91 1.36 2.54 -8.25
CA LEU A 91 1.47 2.22 -9.68
C LEU A 91 0.63 3.17 -10.54
N GLU A 92 -0.55 3.55 -10.06
CA GLU A 92 -1.39 4.55 -10.73
C GLU A 92 -0.74 5.94 -10.72
N ILE A 93 -0.17 6.39 -9.59
CA ILE A 93 0.59 7.63 -9.46
C ILE A 93 1.75 7.65 -10.48
N LEU A 94 2.58 6.60 -10.50
CA LEU A 94 3.72 6.48 -11.43
C LEU A 94 3.30 6.44 -12.90
N SER A 95 2.07 5.99 -13.18
CA SER A 95 1.48 5.98 -14.53
C SER A 95 1.01 7.36 -14.98
N GLN A 96 0.58 8.22 -14.04
CA GLN A 96 0.10 9.59 -14.30
C GLN A 96 1.24 10.62 -14.26
N ARG A 97 2.22 10.43 -13.36
CA ARG A 97 3.37 11.32 -13.11
C ARG A 97 4.66 10.50 -13.06
N ASN A 98 5.35 10.43 -14.17
CA ASN A 98 6.50 9.56 -14.37
C ASN A 98 7.77 9.95 -13.59
N ASP A 99 7.85 11.16 -13.07
CA ASP A 99 8.99 11.79 -12.38
C ASP A 99 8.69 12.22 -10.94
N ILE A 100 7.57 11.76 -10.36
CA ILE A 100 7.08 12.19 -9.04
C ILE A 100 7.98 11.76 -7.87
N CYS A 101 8.79 10.73 -8.05
CA CYS A 101 9.76 10.29 -7.06
C CYS A 101 11.02 9.73 -7.72
N LYS A 102 12.14 9.74 -6.98
CA LYS A 102 13.41 9.17 -7.44
C LYS A 102 13.43 7.65 -7.26
N TYR A 103 12.87 7.15 -6.18
CA TYR A 103 12.80 5.73 -5.84
C TYR A 103 11.36 5.31 -5.56
N ALA A 104 10.99 4.08 -5.91
CA ALA A 104 9.70 3.52 -5.57
C ALA A 104 9.83 2.09 -5.05
N ILE A 105 9.00 1.72 -4.08
CA ILE A 105 8.89 0.35 -3.56
C ILE A 105 7.45 -0.11 -3.75
N ILE A 106 7.27 -1.21 -4.48
CA ILE A 106 5.98 -1.87 -4.68
C ILE A 106 6.02 -3.21 -3.95
N GLU A 107 5.23 -3.36 -2.90
CA GLU A 107 5.12 -4.61 -2.16
C GLU A 107 3.76 -5.25 -2.40
N SER A 108 3.76 -6.48 -2.90
CA SER A 108 2.56 -7.34 -2.99
C SER A 108 1.35 -6.70 -3.69
N ALA A 109 1.56 -5.98 -4.80
CA ALA A 109 0.50 -5.32 -5.54
C ALA A 109 -0.09 -6.25 -6.62
N LEU A 110 -1.42 -6.46 -6.58
CA LEU A 110 -2.14 -7.27 -7.57
C LEU A 110 -2.42 -6.46 -8.84
N VAL A 111 -1.96 -6.94 -10.01
CA VAL A 111 -2.21 -6.32 -11.32
C VAL A 111 -2.84 -7.28 -12.32
N LYS A 112 -3.34 -8.40 -11.83
CA LYS A 112 -4.08 -9.42 -12.62
C LYS A 112 -5.57 -9.31 -12.31
N PRO A 113 -6.36 -8.61 -13.15
CA PRO A 113 -7.78 -8.41 -12.89
C PRO A 113 -8.56 -9.73 -12.90
N SER A 114 -9.46 -9.90 -11.92
CA SER A 114 -10.33 -11.07 -11.78
C SER A 114 -11.79 -10.66 -11.71
N LYS A 115 -12.52 -10.81 -12.83
CA LYS A 115 -13.96 -10.54 -12.88
C LYS A 115 -14.76 -11.44 -11.94
N LEU A 116 -14.31 -12.69 -11.71
CA LEU A 116 -14.95 -13.61 -10.78
C LEU A 116 -14.81 -13.13 -9.34
N THR A 117 -13.59 -12.78 -8.92
CA THR A 117 -13.34 -12.21 -7.59
C THR A 117 -14.16 -10.94 -7.38
N HIS A 118 -14.18 -10.04 -8.36
CA HIS A 118 -14.98 -8.80 -8.30
C HIS A 118 -16.47 -9.09 -8.07
N ALA A 119 -17.06 -10.02 -8.83
CA ALA A 119 -18.47 -10.38 -8.70
C ALA A 119 -18.80 -10.98 -7.33
N MET A 120 -17.86 -11.73 -6.74
CA MET A 120 -18.05 -12.41 -5.45
C MET A 120 -17.87 -11.49 -4.22
N ILE A 121 -17.16 -10.36 -4.33
CA ILE A 121 -16.91 -9.47 -3.20
C ILE A 121 -18.22 -8.95 -2.60
N LYS A 122 -19.14 -8.41 -3.40
CA LYS A 122 -20.40 -7.83 -2.90
C LYS A 122 -21.28 -8.85 -2.17
N PRO A 123 -21.58 -10.06 -2.70
CA PRO A 123 -22.34 -11.06 -1.96
C PRO A 123 -21.58 -11.59 -0.73
N ALA A 124 -20.29 -11.85 -0.81
CA ALA A 124 -19.50 -12.35 0.31
C ALA A 124 -19.46 -11.36 1.47
N PHE A 125 -18.98 -10.13 1.23
CA PHE A 125 -18.92 -9.11 2.27
C PHE A 125 -20.30 -8.55 2.61
N GLY A 126 -21.24 -8.58 1.66
CA GLY A 126 -22.63 -8.16 1.90
C GLY A 126 -23.31 -8.94 3.01
N SER A 127 -23.03 -10.24 3.13
CA SER A 127 -23.65 -11.14 4.11
C SER A 127 -22.90 -11.18 5.45
N CYS A 128 -21.57 -11.12 5.44
CA CYS A 128 -20.76 -11.31 6.65
C CYS A 128 -20.13 -10.04 7.23
N TYR A 129 -20.31 -8.86 6.59
CA TYR A 129 -19.72 -7.60 7.08
C TYR A 129 -20.02 -7.32 8.56
N GLY A 130 -21.25 -7.61 9.05
CA GLY A 130 -21.59 -7.40 10.46
C GLY A 130 -20.74 -8.22 11.45
N LEU A 131 -20.15 -9.33 11.00
CA LEU A 131 -19.33 -10.21 11.82
C LEU A 131 -17.98 -9.58 12.20
N ILE A 132 -17.45 -8.65 11.39
CA ILE A 132 -16.17 -7.97 11.68
C ILE A 132 -16.20 -7.20 13.00
N LYS A 133 -17.38 -6.78 13.47
CA LYS A 133 -17.56 -6.09 14.77
C LYS A 133 -17.40 -7.01 15.98
N TYR A 134 -17.35 -8.31 15.77
CA TYR A 134 -17.12 -9.28 16.85
C TYR A 134 -15.63 -9.66 16.92
N LYS A 135 -14.99 -9.39 18.06
CA LYS A 135 -13.54 -9.64 18.26
C LYS A 135 -13.10 -11.07 17.90
N TRP A 136 -13.93 -12.09 18.16
CA TRP A 136 -13.58 -13.47 17.84
C TRP A 136 -13.45 -13.70 16.33
N PHE A 137 -14.36 -13.09 15.53
CA PHE A 137 -14.32 -13.20 14.07
C PHE A 137 -13.14 -12.40 13.48
N SER A 138 -12.96 -11.16 13.95
CA SER A 138 -11.81 -10.33 13.56
C SER A 138 -10.47 -10.98 13.92
N LYS A 139 -10.37 -11.67 15.08
CA LYS A 139 -9.15 -12.43 15.41
C LYS A 139 -8.88 -13.57 14.42
N LEU A 140 -9.92 -14.25 13.96
CA LEU A 140 -9.77 -15.31 12.95
C LEU A 140 -9.27 -14.75 11.61
N GLN A 141 -9.86 -13.64 11.15
CA GLN A 141 -9.40 -12.94 9.95
C GLN A 141 -7.96 -12.42 10.10
N PHE A 142 -7.67 -11.74 11.19
CA PHE A 142 -6.34 -11.20 11.48
C PHE A 142 -5.26 -12.29 11.49
N LYS A 143 -5.55 -13.44 12.09
CA LYS A 143 -4.64 -14.60 12.06
C LYS A 143 -4.35 -15.09 10.63
N SER A 144 -5.34 -15.01 9.73
CA SER A 144 -5.14 -15.41 8.33
C SER A 144 -4.25 -14.44 7.54
N LEU A 145 -4.16 -13.18 7.97
CA LEU A 145 -3.29 -12.17 7.36
C LEU A 145 -1.82 -12.32 7.75
N LYS A 146 -1.49 -13.19 8.72
CA LYS A 146 -0.13 -13.40 9.23
C LYS A 146 0.54 -12.14 9.79
N ILE A 147 -0.23 -11.16 10.19
CA ILE A 147 0.23 -9.93 10.84
C ILE A 147 0.60 -10.25 12.30
N ARG A 148 1.65 -9.63 12.82
CA ARG A 148 2.11 -9.79 14.20
C ARG A 148 1.01 -9.37 15.21
N SER A 149 0.89 -10.11 16.30
CA SER A 149 -0.27 -10.09 17.19
C SER A 149 -0.48 -8.78 17.95
N ASP A 150 0.56 -8.00 18.18
CA ASP A 150 0.51 -6.69 18.86
C ASP A 150 -0.26 -5.62 18.07
N LEU A 151 -0.40 -5.79 16.76
CA LEU A 151 -1.16 -4.88 15.89
C LEU A 151 -2.68 -5.19 15.85
N PHE A 152 -3.16 -6.21 16.56
CA PHE A 152 -4.56 -6.63 16.50
C PHE A 152 -5.55 -5.54 16.92
N GLU A 153 -5.26 -4.78 17.98
CA GLU A 153 -6.20 -3.75 18.46
C GLU A 153 -6.32 -2.58 17.46
N PHE A 154 -5.24 -2.20 16.77
CA PHE A 154 -5.27 -1.25 15.67
C PHE A 154 -6.12 -1.78 14.50
N TYR A 155 -5.82 -3.00 14.06
CA TYR A 155 -6.59 -3.66 13.01
C TYR A 155 -8.08 -3.73 13.32
N PHE A 156 -8.46 -4.16 14.53
CA PHE A 156 -9.85 -4.31 14.94
C PHE A 156 -10.58 -2.96 14.99
N ARG A 157 -9.95 -1.94 15.59
CA ARG A 157 -10.48 -0.57 15.66
C ARG A 157 -10.79 -0.06 14.24
N ASP A 158 -9.82 -0.14 13.36
CA ASP A 158 -9.89 0.49 12.05
C ASP A 158 -10.80 -0.29 11.11
N THR A 159 -10.75 -1.62 11.10
CA THR A 159 -11.67 -2.44 10.32
C THR A 159 -13.12 -2.21 10.73
N CYS A 160 -13.41 -2.02 12.02
CA CYS A 160 -14.76 -1.68 12.50
C CYS A 160 -15.22 -0.27 12.10
N ALA A 161 -14.31 0.66 11.87
CA ALA A 161 -14.60 2.03 11.47
C ALA A 161 -14.85 2.19 9.97
N ILE A 162 -14.30 1.32 9.14
CA ILE A 162 -14.53 1.32 7.67
C ILE A 162 -16.00 1.01 7.39
N SER A 163 -16.67 1.81 6.56
CA SER A 163 -18.04 1.52 6.15
C SER A 163 -18.13 0.28 5.26
N LYS A 164 -19.29 -0.41 5.30
CA LYS A 164 -19.54 -1.54 4.39
C LYS A 164 -19.40 -1.14 2.92
N LYS A 165 -19.85 0.08 2.57
CA LYS A 165 -19.79 0.61 1.21
C LYS A 165 -18.34 0.77 0.77
N ASP A 166 -17.52 1.40 1.59
CA ASP A 166 -16.10 1.67 1.27
C ASP A 166 -15.30 0.36 1.21
N MET A 167 -15.53 -0.56 2.16
CA MET A 167 -14.87 -1.87 2.14
C MET A 167 -15.16 -2.64 0.84
N ILE A 168 -16.41 -2.68 0.42
CA ILE A 168 -16.77 -3.31 -0.86
C ILE A 168 -16.13 -2.57 -2.03
N ALA A 169 -16.15 -1.24 -2.03
CA ALA A 169 -15.65 -0.42 -3.11
C ALA A 169 -14.14 -0.61 -3.34
N PHE A 170 -13.32 -0.48 -2.29
CA PHE A 170 -11.88 -0.66 -2.47
C PHE A 170 -11.49 -2.12 -2.79
N LEU A 171 -12.17 -3.12 -2.23
CA LEU A 171 -11.92 -4.52 -2.58
C LEU A 171 -12.27 -4.80 -4.06
N GLN A 172 -13.37 -4.24 -4.55
CA GLN A 172 -13.76 -4.36 -5.96
C GLN A 172 -12.76 -3.66 -6.87
N ALA A 173 -12.32 -2.45 -6.54
CA ALA A 173 -11.28 -1.73 -7.28
C ALA A 173 -9.97 -2.51 -7.30
N ASN A 174 -9.51 -3.01 -6.14
CA ASN A 174 -8.33 -3.86 -6.01
C ASN A 174 -8.39 -5.08 -6.94
N SER A 175 -9.54 -5.75 -7.01
CA SER A 175 -9.71 -6.98 -7.79
C SER A 175 -9.72 -6.77 -9.32
N LEU A 176 -9.93 -5.55 -9.80
CA LEU A 176 -9.98 -5.22 -11.23
C LEU A 176 -8.82 -4.38 -11.72
N TYR A 177 -7.94 -3.94 -10.82
CA TYR A 177 -6.81 -3.11 -11.22
C TYR A 177 -5.89 -3.83 -12.22
N SER A 178 -5.44 -3.09 -13.22
CA SER A 178 -4.45 -3.54 -14.22
C SER A 178 -3.48 -2.41 -14.50
N LEU A 179 -2.24 -2.77 -14.87
CA LEU A 179 -1.22 -1.80 -15.23
C LEU A 179 -1.67 -0.94 -16.41
N LYS A 180 -1.44 0.36 -16.29
CA LYS A 180 -1.60 1.29 -17.41
C LYS A 180 -0.37 1.22 -18.33
N GLU A 181 -0.58 1.38 -19.61
CA GLU A 181 0.53 1.34 -20.59
C GLU A 181 1.56 2.44 -20.34
N SER A 182 1.12 3.59 -19.80
CA SER A 182 1.98 4.73 -19.47
C SER A 182 3.04 4.44 -18.39
N ILE A 183 2.90 3.36 -17.59
CA ILE A 183 3.86 2.99 -16.56
C ILE A 183 5.28 2.78 -17.11
N LYS A 184 5.40 2.39 -18.35
CA LYS A 184 6.70 2.25 -19.06
C LYS A 184 7.52 3.55 -19.15
N ASN A 185 6.87 4.70 -18.95
CA ASN A 185 7.51 6.01 -18.96
C ASN A 185 8.04 6.43 -17.57
N CYS A 186 7.76 5.64 -16.52
CA CYS A 186 8.26 5.89 -15.17
C CYS A 186 9.79 6.01 -15.18
N THR A 187 10.31 7.05 -14.56
CA THR A 187 11.76 7.33 -14.45
C THR A 187 12.34 6.94 -13.09
N ALA A 188 11.49 6.59 -12.13
CA ALA A 188 11.93 6.13 -10.82
C ALA A 188 12.66 4.79 -10.89
N LYS A 189 13.64 4.58 -10.01
CA LYS A 189 14.20 3.25 -9.75
C LYS A 189 13.22 2.48 -8.87
N VAL A 190 12.60 1.42 -9.41
CA VAL A 190 11.52 0.70 -8.74
C VAL A 190 12.01 -0.63 -8.18
N HIS A 191 11.74 -0.88 -6.91
CA HIS A 191 11.96 -2.15 -6.24
C HIS A 191 10.62 -2.85 -6.02
N VAL A 192 10.48 -4.05 -6.57
CA VAL A 192 9.25 -4.87 -6.46
C VAL A 192 9.53 -6.01 -5.50
N PHE A 193 8.75 -6.10 -4.42
CA PHE A 193 8.84 -7.17 -3.44
C PHE A 193 7.58 -8.03 -3.44
N VAL A 194 7.76 -9.34 -3.30
CA VAL A 194 6.67 -10.31 -3.16
C VAL A 194 7.14 -11.48 -2.29
N GLY A 195 6.29 -11.97 -1.40
CA GLY A 195 6.59 -13.13 -0.58
C GLY A 195 6.47 -14.43 -1.37
N SER A 196 7.36 -15.41 -1.13
CA SER A 196 7.28 -16.71 -1.81
C SER A 196 6.05 -17.54 -1.42
N GLU A 197 5.45 -17.27 -0.26
CA GLU A 197 4.23 -17.93 0.23
C GLU A 197 2.94 -17.24 -0.25
N GLU A 198 3.05 -16.21 -1.08
CA GLU A 198 1.90 -15.59 -1.71
C GLU A 198 1.35 -16.44 -2.86
N ASN A 199 0.06 -16.26 -3.20
CA ASN A 199 -0.57 -17.01 -4.27
C ASN A 199 0.04 -16.68 -5.66
N ALA A 200 -0.19 -17.56 -6.62
CA ALA A 200 0.38 -17.44 -7.98
C ALA A 200 0.02 -16.11 -8.66
N ALA A 201 -1.21 -15.60 -8.50
CA ALA A 201 -1.63 -14.34 -9.11
C ALA A 201 -0.82 -13.15 -8.59
N MET A 202 -0.42 -13.17 -7.33
CA MET A 202 0.42 -12.13 -6.73
C MET A 202 1.86 -12.20 -7.24
N GLN A 203 2.43 -13.42 -7.29
CA GLN A 203 3.78 -13.62 -7.84
C GLN A 203 3.85 -13.27 -9.33
N GLU A 204 2.85 -13.67 -10.13
CA GLU A 204 2.74 -13.27 -11.54
C GLU A 204 2.55 -11.76 -11.70
N SER A 205 1.84 -11.10 -10.76
CA SER A 205 1.71 -9.64 -10.76
C SER A 205 3.05 -8.96 -10.54
N ALA A 206 3.85 -9.41 -9.58
CA ALA A 206 5.19 -8.88 -9.32
C ALA A 206 6.09 -9.00 -10.57
N VAL A 207 6.07 -10.14 -11.26
CA VAL A 207 6.78 -10.34 -12.54
C VAL A 207 6.26 -9.39 -13.62
N SER A 208 4.93 -9.20 -13.72
CA SER A 208 4.33 -8.31 -14.71
C SER A 208 4.70 -6.84 -14.46
N ILE A 209 4.73 -6.39 -13.19
CA ILE A 209 5.17 -5.05 -12.81
C ILE A 209 6.63 -4.85 -13.19
N HIS A 210 7.50 -5.80 -12.83
CA HIS A 210 8.92 -5.75 -13.18
C HIS A 210 9.15 -5.63 -14.69
N HIS A 211 8.45 -6.42 -15.51
CA HIS A 211 8.61 -6.38 -16.96
C HIS A 211 8.06 -5.09 -17.61
N ALA A 212 7.09 -4.44 -16.97
CA ALA A 212 6.50 -3.20 -17.49
C ALA A 212 7.36 -1.96 -17.21
N LEU A 213 8.24 -2.01 -16.23
CA LEU A 213 9.09 -0.92 -15.79
C LEU A 213 10.51 -1.07 -16.37
N ARG A 214 11.09 0.04 -16.88
CA ARG A 214 12.42 0.02 -17.49
C ARG A 214 13.55 -0.19 -16.49
N GLU A 215 13.45 0.48 -15.33
CA GLU A 215 14.44 0.39 -14.25
C GLU A 215 13.79 -0.18 -13.01
N SER A 216 13.71 -1.50 -12.94
CA SER A 216 13.16 -2.16 -11.76
C SER A 216 13.98 -3.38 -11.36
N LEU A 217 13.92 -3.70 -10.07
CA LEU A 217 14.48 -4.90 -9.47
C LEU A 217 13.34 -5.69 -8.81
N LEU A 218 13.23 -6.97 -9.13
CA LEU A 218 12.28 -7.88 -8.50
C LEU A 218 13.02 -8.74 -7.47
N GLN A 219 12.49 -8.75 -6.24
CA GLN A 219 12.97 -9.59 -5.16
C GLN A 219 11.85 -10.43 -4.58
N VAL A 220 11.98 -11.75 -4.68
CA VAL A 220 11.09 -12.70 -4.01
C VAL A 220 11.63 -12.98 -2.61
N LEU A 221 10.85 -12.68 -1.59
CA LEU A 221 11.22 -12.83 -0.19
C LEU A 221 10.90 -14.26 0.29
N PRO A 222 11.93 -15.08 0.63
CA PRO A 222 11.73 -16.50 0.89
C PRO A 222 10.95 -16.74 2.19
N LYS A 223 9.91 -17.58 2.14
CA LYS A 223 9.01 -17.96 3.26
C LYS A 223 8.15 -16.84 3.83
N TRP A 224 8.04 -15.69 3.16
CA TRP A 224 7.21 -14.59 3.59
C TRP A 224 5.86 -14.58 2.89
N HIS A 225 4.87 -14.10 3.63
CA HIS A 225 3.49 -13.93 3.21
C HIS A 225 3.21 -12.49 2.74
N HIS A 226 1.98 -12.23 2.35
CA HIS A 226 1.49 -10.95 1.86
C HIS A 226 1.69 -9.81 2.88
N GLY A 227 2.44 -8.78 2.50
CA GLY A 227 2.70 -7.60 3.33
C GLY A 227 3.59 -7.87 4.57
N GLU A 228 4.16 -9.05 4.69
CA GLU A 228 4.92 -9.42 5.88
C GLU A 228 6.17 -8.57 6.06
N PHE A 229 6.78 -8.12 4.97
CA PHE A 229 7.99 -7.31 5.02
C PHE A 229 7.77 -5.97 5.71
N SER A 230 6.83 -5.16 5.19
CA SER A 230 6.59 -3.83 5.75
C SER A 230 5.87 -3.86 7.10
N ILE A 231 5.00 -4.85 7.35
CA ILE A 231 4.16 -4.88 8.55
C ILE A 231 4.88 -5.53 9.74
N ASN A 232 5.53 -6.70 9.52
CA ASN A 232 6.09 -7.49 10.59
C ASN A 232 7.58 -7.22 10.84
N HIS A 233 8.29 -6.69 9.83
CA HIS A 233 9.74 -6.48 9.84
C HIS A 233 10.09 -5.02 9.52
N GLY A 234 9.45 -4.08 10.24
CA GLY A 234 9.56 -2.65 9.95
C GLY A 234 10.99 -2.10 10.03
N GLU A 235 11.83 -2.62 10.94
CA GLU A 235 13.25 -2.23 11.04
C GLU A 235 14.05 -2.73 9.83
N ASP A 236 13.86 -3.98 9.39
CA ASP A 236 14.51 -4.52 8.20
C ASP A 236 14.03 -3.78 6.95
N TYR A 237 12.75 -3.41 6.93
CA TYR A 237 12.17 -2.57 5.88
C TYR A 237 12.83 -1.20 5.83
N ALA A 238 13.01 -0.54 6.96
CA ALA A 238 13.69 0.75 7.05
C ALA A 238 15.15 0.67 6.58
N ASN A 239 15.86 -0.41 6.94
CA ASN A 239 17.22 -0.65 6.48
C ASN A 239 17.28 -0.85 4.96
N LYS A 240 16.29 -1.56 4.38
CA LYS A 240 16.17 -1.71 2.92
C LYS A 240 15.87 -0.38 2.23
N VAL A 241 15.05 0.48 2.82
CA VAL A 241 14.80 1.85 2.30
C VAL A 241 16.12 2.64 2.24
N ARG A 242 16.94 2.61 3.30
CA ARG A 242 18.27 3.27 3.30
C ARG A 242 19.18 2.70 2.22
N GLU A 243 19.26 1.38 2.10
CA GLU A 243 20.05 0.72 1.03
C GLU A 243 19.61 1.17 -0.38
N ILE A 244 18.30 1.27 -0.63
CA ILE A 244 17.74 1.69 -1.93
C ILE A 244 18.09 3.15 -2.24
N ILE A 245 18.06 4.02 -1.24
CA ILE A 245 18.40 5.44 -1.37
C ILE A 245 19.91 5.63 -1.55
N GLY A 246 20.72 4.70 -1.08
CA GLY A 246 22.17 4.71 -1.19
C GLY A 246 22.87 5.37 -0.01
N ASP A 247 22.28 5.28 1.15
CA ASP A 247 22.84 5.72 2.44
C ASP A 247 23.63 4.59 3.14
#